data_d0c96b1cf22541f14ec805fe2325fb67
#
_entry.id   d0c96b1cf22541f14ec805fe2325fb67
#
_cell.length_a   1.000
_cell.length_b   1.000
_cell.length_c   1.000
_cell.angle_alpha   90.00
_cell.angle_beta   90.00
_cell.angle_gamma   90.00
#
_symmetry.space_group_name_H-M   'P 1'
#
loop_
_entity.id
_entity.type
_entity.pdbx_description
1 polymer ?
#
loop_
_entity_poly.entity_id
_entity_poly.type
_entity_poly.pdbx_seq_one_letter_code
_entity_poly.pdbx_strand_id
1 'polypeptide(L)'
;VADVRHSGSPQIGDIKLRYHREIPDEADIKEVTVKKETPSEWFVSFGLETDDADLPEKPDVNSLGTINSVGIDLGILNYIHTSDGKTVDWLNLEDEYERLHREQRTLSRKEQGSNNYETQRVEVAKMKRHIRRKVLDSQHKIPTWLVRQSDAVFVEDLDVKEMLEQSHNARNKQDAAWRQFITLLEYKADLYGCHVAQVEAQGTTKECASCGVETENPIWVREHSCPSCGFECDRDANAAMNVLQRGFAE
;
A
#
# COMPACT_ATOMS: atom_id res chain seq x y z
N VAL A 1 11.59 -30.96 -5.61
CA VAL A 1 11.09 -31.52 -4.34
C VAL A 1 11.96 -30.93 -3.24
N ALA A 2 11.40 -30.08 -2.39
CA ALA A 2 12.16 -29.52 -1.26
C ALA A 2 11.92 -30.40 -0.02
N ASP A 3 12.97 -30.86 0.61
CA ASP A 3 12.92 -31.56 1.91
C ASP A 3 12.84 -30.50 3.02
N VAL A 4 11.68 -30.35 3.64
CA VAL A 4 11.48 -29.40 4.74
C VAL A 4 11.67 -30.15 6.06
N ARG A 5 12.87 -30.04 6.64
CA ARG A 5 13.18 -30.59 7.96
C ARG A 5 13.03 -29.53 9.04
N HIS A 6 12.20 -29.81 10.04
CA HIS A 6 12.10 -28.97 11.22
C HIS A 6 12.69 -29.71 12.43
N SER A 7 13.66 -29.07 13.10
CA SER A 7 14.26 -29.63 14.33
C SER A 7 13.26 -29.53 15.48
N GLY A 8 12.59 -30.62 15.83
CA GLY A 8 11.77 -30.73 17.04
C GLY A 8 10.27 -31.00 16.86
N SER A 9 9.79 -31.21 15.64
CA SER A 9 8.39 -31.60 15.36
C SER A 9 8.30 -32.85 14.49
N PRO A 10 7.15 -33.57 14.47
CA PRO A 10 6.98 -34.73 13.60
C PRO A 10 7.33 -34.37 12.16
N GLN A 11 8.13 -35.23 11.52
CA GLN A 11 8.59 -35.04 10.14
C GLN A 11 7.38 -34.85 9.22
N ILE A 12 7.33 -33.69 8.55
CA ILE A 12 6.24 -33.41 7.60
C ILE A 12 6.41 -34.22 6.31
N GLY A 13 7.62 -34.77 6.06
CA GLY A 13 7.93 -35.54 4.86
C GLY A 13 8.11 -34.63 3.62
N ASP A 14 8.20 -35.28 2.46
CA ASP A 14 8.40 -34.58 1.19
C ASP A 14 7.10 -33.91 0.72
N ILE A 15 7.15 -32.63 0.47
CA ILE A 15 6.03 -31.85 -0.06
C ILE A 15 6.34 -31.44 -1.50
N LYS A 16 5.40 -31.74 -2.43
CA LYS A 16 5.50 -31.24 -3.79
C LYS A 16 5.13 -29.76 -3.84
N LEU A 17 6.09 -28.92 -4.20
CA LEU A 17 5.89 -27.49 -4.36
C LEU A 17 5.67 -27.14 -5.85
N ARG A 18 4.76 -26.20 -6.09
CA ARG A 18 4.62 -25.55 -7.38
C ARG A 18 5.36 -24.22 -7.29
N TYR A 19 6.56 -24.17 -7.85
CA TYR A 19 7.34 -22.97 -7.94
C TYR A 19 6.72 -22.02 -8.97
N HIS A 20 6.64 -20.72 -8.61
CA HIS A 20 6.26 -19.64 -9.53
C HIS A 20 7.42 -18.65 -9.75
N ARG A 21 8.48 -18.77 -8.96
CA ARG A 21 9.77 -18.07 -9.11
C ARG A 21 10.89 -19.07 -8.86
N GLU A 22 11.96 -18.92 -9.61
CA GLU A 22 13.19 -19.64 -9.35
C GLU A 22 13.84 -19.08 -8.09
N ILE A 23 14.41 -19.95 -7.29
CA ILE A 23 15.28 -19.56 -6.17
C ILE A 23 16.67 -19.43 -6.79
N PRO A 24 17.35 -18.28 -6.65
CA PRO A 24 18.72 -18.13 -7.13
C PRO A 24 19.63 -19.22 -6.54
N ASP A 25 20.50 -19.81 -7.36
CA ASP A 25 21.39 -20.89 -6.92
C ASP A 25 22.36 -20.44 -5.81
N GLU A 26 22.67 -19.16 -5.76
CA GLU A 26 23.58 -18.51 -4.82
C GLU A 26 22.88 -18.06 -3.53
N ALA A 27 21.56 -18.19 -3.45
CA ALA A 27 20.77 -17.72 -2.30
C ALA A 27 20.76 -18.74 -1.16
N ASP A 28 21.12 -18.31 0.03
CA ASP A 28 20.94 -19.07 1.27
C ASP A 28 19.49 -18.99 1.76
N ILE A 29 18.84 -20.14 1.95
CA ILE A 29 17.52 -20.20 2.53
C ILE A 29 17.63 -20.10 4.06
N LYS A 30 17.26 -18.97 4.63
CA LYS A 30 17.30 -18.73 6.08
C LYS A 30 16.03 -19.15 6.79
N GLU A 31 14.89 -18.98 6.15
CA GLU A 31 13.59 -19.29 6.74
C GLU A 31 12.64 -19.91 5.71
N VAL A 32 11.85 -20.87 6.17
CA VAL A 32 10.78 -21.47 5.39
C VAL A 32 9.47 -21.39 6.17
N THR A 33 8.53 -20.58 5.71
CA THR A 33 7.22 -20.44 6.34
C THR A 33 6.17 -21.17 5.52
N VAL A 34 5.46 -22.13 6.14
CA VAL A 34 4.32 -22.81 5.53
C VAL A 34 3.02 -22.23 6.07
N LYS A 35 2.20 -21.67 5.20
CA LYS A 35 0.96 -20.98 5.56
C LYS A 35 -0.26 -21.61 4.87
N LYS A 36 -1.27 -21.98 5.68
CA LYS A 36 -2.59 -22.34 5.16
C LYS A 36 -3.39 -21.07 4.90
N GLU A 37 -3.68 -20.77 3.65
CA GLU A 37 -4.40 -19.54 3.28
C GLU A 37 -5.92 -19.76 3.17
N THR A 38 -6.32 -20.94 2.70
CA THR A 38 -7.72 -21.38 2.70
C THR A 38 -7.81 -22.83 3.18
N PRO A 39 -9.00 -23.39 3.42
CA PRO A 39 -9.13 -24.79 3.82
C PRO A 39 -8.44 -25.80 2.89
N SER A 40 -8.26 -25.45 1.62
CA SER A 40 -7.72 -26.33 0.58
C SER A 40 -6.38 -25.84 -0.04
N GLU A 41 -5.84 -24.70 0.39
CA GLU A 41 -4.65 -24.13 -0.24
C GLU A 41 -3.60 -23.73 0.77
N TRP A 42 -2.38 -24.12 0.46
CA TRP A 42 -1.20 -23.87 1.25
C TRP A 42 -0.17 -23.11 0.40
N PHE A 43 0.59 -22.26 1.04
CA PHE A 43 1.69 -21.52 0.45
C PHE A 43 2.94 -21.73 1.27
N VAL A 44 4.07 -21.72 0.58
CA VAL A 44 5.39 -21.75 1.18
C VAL A 44 6.10 -20.46 0.81
N SER A 45 6.61 -19.76 1.80
CA SER A 45 7.48 -18.59 1.62
C SER A 45 8.89 -18.96 2.05
N PHE A 46 9.87 -18.59 1.24
CA PHE A 46 11.28 -18.74 1.54
C PHE A 46 11.85 -17.37 1.87
N GLY A 47 12.42 -17.20 3.04
CA GLY A 47 13.32 -16.10 3.35
C GLY A 47 14.68 -16.41 2.81
N LEU A 48 15.14 -15.61 1.86
CA LEU A 48 16.44 -15.79 1.20
C LEU A 48 17.40 -14.70 1.67
N GLU A 49 18.64 -15.09 1.91
CA GLU A 49 19.76 -14.17 2.02
C GLU A 49 20.61 -14.36 0.78
N THR A 50 20.90 -13.27 0.10
CA THR A 50 21.82 -13.23 -1.03
C THR A 50 22.98 -12.34 -0.62
N ASP A 51 24.21 -12.78 -0.89
CA ASP A 51 25.38 -11.92 -0.72
C ASP A 51 25.26 -10.78 -1.73
N ASP A 52 25.31 -9.55 -1.23
CA ASP A 52 25.39 -8.29 -1.96
C ASP A 52 24.61 -8.27 -3.30
N ALA A 53 23.28 -8.31 -3.24
CA ALA A 53 22.53 -7.72 -4.32
C ALA A 53 22.98 -6.26 -4.40
N ASP A 54 23.66 -5.87 -5.49
CA ASP A 54 23.95 -4.48 -5.80
C ASP A 54 22.63 -3.72 -5.90
N LEU A 55 22.13 -3.28 -4.75
CA LEU A 55 20.97 -2.39 -4.73
C LEU A 55 21.42 -1.08 -5.36
N PRO A 56 20.62 -0.51 -6.26
CA PRO A 56 20.95 0.75 -6.88
C PRO A 56 21.12 1.84 -5.80
N GLU A 57 22.16 2.66 -5.94
CA GLU A 57 22.37 3.79 -5.04
C GLU A 57 21.20 4.77 -5.14
N LYS A 58 20.74 5.24 -3.99
CA LYS A 58 19.75 6.31 -3.93
C LYS A 58 20.43 7.64 -4.21
N PRO A 59 19.81 8.53 -5.00
CA PRO A 59 20.36 9.84 -5.24
C PRO A 59 20.37 10.69 -3.94
N ASP A 60 21.37 11.55 -3.82
CA ASP A 60 21.38 12.55 -2.76
C ASP A 60 20.28 13.60 -3.03
N VAL A 61 19.38 13.77 -2.08
CA VAL A 61 18.24 14.71 -2.16
C VAL A 61 18.73 16.13 -2.49
N ASN A 62 19.84 16.57 -1.90
CA ASN A 62 20.41 17.89 -2.14
C ASN A 62 20.89 18.11 -3.59
N SER A 63 21.12 17.02 -4.32
CA SER A 63 21.51 17.05 -5.73
C SER A 63 20.33 16.96 -6.69
N LEU A 64 19.11 16.62 -6.16
CA LEU A 64 17.90 16.45 -6.94
C LEU A 64 17.19 17.77 -7.19
N GLY A 65 16.65 17.91 -8.39
CA GLY A 65 15.70 18.96 -8.69
C GLY A 65 14.25 18.48 -8.55
N THR A 66 13.32 19.43 -8.61
CA THR A 66 11.89 19.12 -8.56
C THR A 66 11.37 18.37 -9.80
N ILE A 67 12.15 18.29 -10.89
CA ILE A 67 11.70 17.75 -12.18
C ILE A 67 11.38 16.25 -12.12
N ASN A 68 12.22 15.48 -11.41
CA ASN A 68 12.05 14.03 -11.26
C ASN A 68 11.64 13.64 -9.84
N SER A 69 11.13 14.58 -9.07
CA SER A 69 10.69 14.34 -7.69
C SER A 69 9.19 14.60 -7.58
N VAL A 70 8.52 13.83 -6.74
CA VAL A 70 7.07 13.93 -6.55
C VAL A 70 6.70 13.94 -5.09
N GLY A 71 5.84 14.90 -4.70
CA GLY A 71 5.12 14.87 -3.44
C GLY A 71 3.79 14.19 -3.62
N ILE A 72 3.36 13.40 -2.67
CA ILE A 72 2.07 12.71 -2.71
C ILE A 72 1.23 13.01 -1.48
N ASP A 73 -0.03 13.31 -1.71
CA ASP A 73 -1.09 13.38 -0.71
C ASP A 73 -1.91 12.08 -0.75
N LEU A 74 -2.13 11.46 0.42
CA LEU A 74 -2.92 10.23 0.58
C LEU A 74 -4.33 10.61 1.04
N GLY A 75 -5.27 10.55 0.11
CA GLY A 75 -6.61 11.07 0.33
C GLY A 75 -7.71 10.00 0.49
N ILE A 76 -8.91 10.47 0.87
CA ILE A 76 -10.11 9.64 0.98
C ILE A 76 -10.89 9.60 -0.35
N LEU A 77 -10.92 10.67 -1.11
CA LEU A 77 -11.62 10.75 -2.39
C LEU A 77 -10.81 10.07 -3.49
N ASN A 78 -9.59 10.53 -3.72
CA ASN A 78 -8.59 9.84 -4.51
C ASN A 78 -7.65 9.12 -3.56
N TYR A 79 -7.14 7.96 -3.95
CA TYR A 79 -6.17 7.24 -3.14
C TYR A 79 -4.85 8.00 -3.05
N ILE A 80 -4.39 8.54 -4.16
CA ILE A 80 -3.19 9.38 -4.25
C ILE A 80 -3.48 10.58 -5.13
N HIS A 81 -2.99 11.73 -4.71
CA HIS A 81 -2.82 12.91 -5.54
C HIS A 81 -1.33 13.28 -5.56
N THR A 82 -0.79 13.53 -6.75
CA THR A 82 0.63 13.85 -6.92
C THR A 82 0.84 15.34 -7.19
N SER A 83 2.02 15.85 -6.82
CA SER A 83 2.38 17.25 -7.05
C SER A 83 2.47 17.66 -8.53
N ASP A 84 2.60 16.67 -9.44
CA ASP A 84 2.56 16.88 -10.89
C ASP A 84 1.13 16.76 -11.48
N GLY A 85 0.10 16.72 -10.62
CA GLY A 85 -1.31 16.75 -10.98
C GLY A 85 -1.90 15.41 -11.42
N LYS A 86 -1.20 14.30 -11.27
CA LYS A 86 -1.76 12.97 -11.52
C LYS A 86 -2.56 12.50 -10.31
N THR A 87 -3.60 11.72 -10.55
CA THR A 87 -4.42 11.10 -9.52
C THR A 87 -4.49 9.60 -9.70
N VAL A 88 -4.58 8.89 -8.59
CA VAL A 88 -4.88 7.46 -8.56
C VAL A 88 -6.17 7.26 -7.77
N ASP A 89 -7.17 6.71 -8.40
CA ASP A 89 -8.44 6.43 -7.75
C ASP A 89 -8.34 5.23 -6.80
N TRP A 90 -9.30 5.16 -5.89
CA TRP A 90 -9.50 3.98 -5.07
C TRP A 90 -9.83 2.76 -5.90
N LEU A 91 -9.29 1.62 -5.49
CA LEU A 91 -9.69 0.35 -6.06
C LEU A 91 -11.18 0.10 -5.77
N ASN A 92 -11.99 0.08 -6.82
CA ASN A 92 -13.41 -0.25 -6.70
C ASN A 92 -13.57 -1.76 -6.44
N LEU A 93 -14.18 -2.10 -5.31
CA LEU A 93 -14.43 -3.47 -4.84
C LEU A 93 -15.90 -3.69 -4.48
N GLU A 94 -16.80 -2.82 -4.93
CA GLU A 94 -18.22 -2.85 -4.57
C GLU A 94 -18.86 -4.18 -4.96
N ASP A 95 -18.67 -4.61 -6.20
CA ASP A 95 -19.19 -5.89 -6.71
C ASP A 95 -18.66 -7.10 -5.93
N GLU A 96 -17.37 -7.09 -5.58
CA GLU A 96 -16.74 -8.15 -4.80
C GLU A 96 -17.30 -8.21 -3.37
N TYR A 97 -17.51 -7.05 -2.73
CA TYR A 97 -18.11 -7.00 -1.40
C TYR A 97 -19.57 -7.40 -1.42
N GLU A 98 -20.35 -6.98 -2.41
CA GLU A 98 -21.74 -7.43 -2.56
C GLU A 98 -21.82 -8.95 -2.72
N ARG A 99 -20.96 -9.53 -3.57
CA ARG A 99 -20.87 -10.98 -3.74
C ARG A 99 -20.48 -11.66 -2.43
N LEU A 100 -19.46 -11.15 -1.73
CA LEU A 100 -19.06 -11.68 -0.42
C LEU A 100 -20.21 -11.66 0.57
N HIS A 101 -20.98 -10.58 0.64
CA HIS A 101 -22.14 -10.47 1.52
C HIS A 101 -23.24 -11.47 1.16
N ARG A 102 -23.47 -11.77 -0.13
CA ARG A 102 -24.43 -12.82 -0.56
C ARG A 102 -23.95 -14.19 -0.09
N GLU A 103 -22.69 -14.53 -0.30
CA GLU A 103 -22.12 -15.80 0.12
C GLU A 103 -22.13 -15.96 1.66
N GLN A 104 -21.87 -14.91 2.40
CA GLN A 104 -21.93 -14.91 3.87
C GLN A 104 -23.37 -15.12 4.37
N ARG A 105 -24.38 -14.45 3.75
CA ARG A 105 -25.80 -14.69 4.08
C ARG A 105 -26.22 -16.13 3.78
N THR A 106 -25.71 -16.71 2.69
CA THR A 106 -25.97 -18.11 2.36
C THR A 106 -25.34 -19.04 3.39
N LEU A 107 -24.13 -18.75 3.85
CA LEU A 107 -23.43 -19.51 4.89
C LEU A 107 -24.21 -19.47 6.23
N SER A 108 -24.70 -18.29 6.64
CA SER A 108 -25.40 -18.11 7.92
C SER A 108 -26.72 -18.88 8.02
N ARG A 109 -27.31 -19.29 6.88
CA ARG A 109 -28.55 -20.06 6.80
C ARG A 109 -28.34 -21.57 6.79
N LYS A 110 -27.09 -22.03 6.71
CA LYS A 110 -26.75 -23.46 6.66
C LYS A 110 -26.48 -24.00 8.06
N GLU A 111 -26.82 -25.25 8.27
CA GLU A 111 -26.54 -25.96 9.52
C GLU A 111 -25.03 -26.12 9.71
N GLN A 112 -24.52 -25.59 10.81
CA GLN A 112 -23.12 -25.64 11.14
C GLN A 112 -22.64 -27.08 11.29
N GLY A 113 -21.51 -27.44 10.67
CA GLY A 113 -20.94 -28.78 10.66
C GLY A 113 -21.51 -29.69 9.54
N SER A 114 -22.52 -29.25 8.79
CA SER A 114 -22.97 -30.00 7.61
C SER A 114 -21.99 -29.89 6.44
N ASN A 115 -21.96 -30.85 5.54
CA ASN A 115 -21.16 -30.81 4.32
C ASN A 115 -21.47 -29.56 3.47
N ASN A 116 -22.74 -29.16 3.43
CA ASN A 116 -23.17 -27.96 2.72
C ASN A 116 -22.64 -26.65 3.38
N TYR A 117 -22.54 -26.62 4.70
CA TYR A 117 -21.92 -25.52 5.43
C TYR A 117 -20.42 -25.44 5.11
N GLU A 118 -19.71 -26.56 5.17
CA GLU A 118 -18.28 -26.60 4.90
C GLU A 118 -17.95 -26.17 3.46
N THR A 119 -18.73 -26.63 2.49
CA THR A 119 -18.59 -26.20 1.08
C THR A 119 -18.77 -24.68 0.96
N GLN A 120 -19.81 -24.13 1.57
CA GLN A 120 -20.07 -22.69 1.52
C GLN A 120 -19.01 -21.88 2.26
N ARG A 121 -18.49 -22.40 3.38
CA ARG A 121 -17.39 -21.78 4.13
C ARG A 121 -16.13 -21.62 3.27
N VAL A 122 -15.84 -22.62 2.44
CA VAL A 122 -14.73 -22.56 1.47
C VAL A 122 -14.96 -21.45 0.43
N GLU A 123 -16.18 -21.31 -0.08
CA GLU A 123 -16.48 -20.24 -1.06
C GLU A 123 -16.34 -18.84 -0.44
N VAL A 124 -16.84 -18.64 0.78
CA VAL A 124 -16.63 -17.37 1.52
C VAL A 124 -15.13 -17.09 1.72
N ALA A 125 -14.33 -18.10 2.07
CA ALA A 125 -12.90 -17.97 2.25
C ALA A 125 -12.18 -17.60 0.95
N LYS A 126 -12.56 -18.19 -0.18
CA LYS A 126 -12.05 -17.87 -1.52
C LYS A 126 -12.34 -16.42 -1.89
N MET A 127 -13.58 -15.94 -1.65
CA MET A 127 -13.97 -14.56 -1.93
C MET A 127 -13.17 -13.55 -1.10
N LYS A 128 -13.04 -13.77 0.22
CA LYS A 128 -12.21 -12.92 1.09
C LYS A 128 -10.77 -12.86 0.62
N ARG A 129 -10.20 -14.00 0.21
CA ARG A 129 -8.85 -14.06 -0.34
C ARG A 129 -8.74 -13.28 -1.66
N HIS A 130 -9.72 -13.43 -2.55
CA HIS A 130 -9.74 -12.70 -3.83
C HIS A 130 -9.68 -11.18 -3.60
N ILE A 131 -10.54 -10.66 -2.72
CA ILE A 131 -10.56 -9.23 -2.35
C ILE A 131 -9.19 -8.81 -1.79
N ARG A 132 -8.66 -9.55 -0.80
CA ARG A 132 -7.36 -9.24 -0.22
C ARG A 132 -6.24 -9.21 -1.26
N ARG A 133 -6.24 -10.15 -2.22
CA ARG A 133 -5.24 -10.20 -3.29
C ARG A 133 -5.36 -9.03 -4.26
N LYS A 134 -6.58 -8.61 -4.61
CA LYS A 134 -6.78 -7.40 -5.43
C LYS A 134 -6.22 -6.15 -4.75
N VAL A 135 -6.51 -5.98 -3.46
CA VAL A 135 -5.96 -4.86 -2.67
C VAL A 135 -4.43 -4.92 -2.64
N LEU A 136 -3.87 -6.08 -2.31
CA LEU A 136 -2.42 -6.24 -2.23
C LEU A 136 -1.73 -6.01 -3.58
N ASP A 137 -2.30 -6.49 -4.67
CA ASP A 137 -1.79 -6.27 -6.03
C ASP A 137 -1.76 -4.76 -6.38
N SER A 138 -2.83 -4.03 -6.06
CA SER A 138 -2.87 -2.57 -6.21
C SER A 138 -1.79 -1.88 -5.38
N GLN A 139 -1.67 -2.26 -4.10
CA GLN A 139 -0.66 -1.72 -3.19
C GLN A 139 0.78 -2.00 -3.62
N HIS A 140 1.03 -3.07 -4.37
CA HIS A 140 2.35 -3.32 -4.96
C HIS A 140 2.58 -2.55 -6.27
N LYS A 141 1.54 -2.38 -7.09
CA LYS A 141 1.65 -1.73 -8.40
C LYS A 141 1.87 -0.23 -8.29
N ILE A 142 1.13 0.43 -7.40
CA ILE A 142 1.20 1.89 -7.26
C ILE A 142 2.58 2.35 -6.77
N PRO A 143 3.17 1.82 -5.68
CA PRO A 143 4.52 2.17 -5.28
C PRO A 143 5.56 1.85 -6.37
N THR A 144 5.42 0.71 -7.06
CA THR A 144 6.34 0.36 -8.15
C THR A 144 6.27 1.38 -9.30
N TRP A 145 5.08 1.88 -9.60
CA TRP A 145 4.90 2.92 -10.61
C TRP A 145 5.56 4.24 -10.16
N LEU A 146 5.36 4.66 -8.92
CA LEU A 146 5.97 5.88 -8.36
C LEU A 146 7.51 5.83 -8.43
N VAL A 147 8.13 4.80 -7.84
CA VAL A 147 9.59 4.70 -7.74
C VAL A 147 10.30 4.45 -9.09
N ARG A 148 9.57 4.02 -10.12
CA ARG A 148 10.13 3.88 -11.47
C ARG A 148 10.10 5.17 -12.27
N GLN A 149 9.30 6.12 -11.88
CA GLN A 149 9.13 7.39 -12.60
C GLN A 149 9.76 8.58 -11.88
N SER A 150 10.21 8.37 -10.63
CA SER A 150 10.72 9.45 -9.80
C SER A 150 12.04 9.06 -9.14
N ASP A 151 12.95 10.02 -9.07
CA ASP A 151 14.20 9.89 -8.32
C ASP A 151 13.97 10.08 -6.82
N ALA A 152 12.96 10.90 -6.46
CA ALA A 152 12.50 11.05 -5.08
C ALA A 152 10.96 11.09 -4.98
N VAL A 153 10.43 10.47 -3.92
CA VAL A 153 9.01 10.49 -3.54
C VAL A 153 8.90 10.94 -2.09
N PHE A 154 8.16 12.01 -1.87
CA PHE A 154 7.84 12.51 -0.55
C PHE A 154 6.38 12.23 -0.21
N VAL A 155 6.10 11.81 1.02
CA VAL A 155 4.77 11.47 1.49
C VAL A 155 4.54 12.04 2.89
N GLU A 156 3.30 12.39 3.21
CA GLU A 156 2.97 12.85 4.56
C GLU A 156 3.19 11.76 5.61
N ASP A 157 3.78 12.13 6.76
CA ASP A 157 3.79 11.30 7.96
C ASP A 157 2.41 11.36 8.63
N LEU A 158 1.55 10.40 8.24
CA LEU A 158 0.18 10.33 8.71
C LEU A 158 0.05 9.42 9.93
N ASP A 159 -0.48 9.93 11.04
CA ASP A 159 -0.97 9.08 12.13
C ASP A 159 -2.27 8.38 11.72
N VAL A 160 -2.12 7.30 10.95
CA VAL A 160 -3.25 6.49 10.45
C VAL A 160 -4.14 5.99 11.59
N LYS A 161 -3.59 5.72 12.77
CA LYS A 161 -4.35 5.23 13.92
C LYS A 161 -5.29 6.31 14.45
N GLU A 162 -4.79 7.53 14.65
CA GLU A 162 -5.61 8.66 15.08
C GLU A 162 -6.70 8.99 14.06
N MET A 163 -6.38 8.95 12.77
CA MET A 163 -7.34 9.16 11.68
C MET A 163 -8.45 8.10 11.66
N LEU A 164 -8.15 6.83 11.98
CA LEU A 164 -9.13 5.75 12.07
C LEU A 164 -10.08 5.95 13.25
N GLU A 165 -9.58 6.42 14.39
CA GLU A 165 -10.37 6.63 15.61
C GLU A 165 -11.34 7.81 15.47
N GLN A 166 -10.94 8.87 14.75
CA GLN A 166 -11.72 10.11 14.61
C GLN A 166 -12.80 10.07 13.50
N SER A 167 -12.85 9.06 12.65
CA SER A 167 -13.71 9.12 11.47
C SER A 167 -14.82 8.07 11.43
N HIS A 168 -16.00 8.54 10.98
CA HIS A 168 -17.16 7.72 10.65
C HIS A 168 -16.93 6.77 9.45
N ASN A 169 -15.84 6.98 8.69
CA ASN A 169 -15.44 6.20 7.51
C ASN A 169 -14.26 5.26 7.80
N ALA A 170 -14.17 4.72 9.02
CA ALA A 170 -13.09 3.81 9.44
C ALA A 170 -12.87 2.64 8.46
N ARG A 171 -13.93 2.13 7.83
CA ARG A 171 -13.85 1.06 6.83
C ARG A 171 -13.06 1.46 5.59
N ASN A 172 -13.34 2.62 5.01
CA ASN A 172 -12.64 3.11 3.82
C ASN A 172 -11.16 3.37 4.11
N LYS A 173 -10.85 3.81 5.34
CA LYS A 173 -9.48 4.04 5.80
C LYS A 173 -8.73 2.74 6.10
N GLN A 174 -9.42 1.70 6.60
CA GLN A 174 -8.83 0.35 6.75
C GLN A 174 -8.53 -0.30 5.39
N ASP A 175 -9.44 -0.13 4.42
CA ASP A 175 -9.23 -0.63 3.06
C ASP A 175 -8.06 0.11 2.37
N ALA A 176 -7.78 1.33 2.79
CA ALA A 176 -6.65 2.12 2.32
C ALA A 176 -5.29 1.50 2.66
N ALA A 177 -5.21 0.88 3.84
CA ALA A 177 -3.96 0.32 4.36
C ALA A 177 -2.74 1.22 4.08
N TRP A 178 -2.86 2.54 4.37
CA TRP A 178 -1.83 3.53 4.06
C TRP A 178 -0.47 3.19 4.66
N ARG A 179 -0.46 2.65 5.89
CA ARG A 179 0.79 2.19 6.50
C ARG A 179 1.46 1.09 5.68
N GLN A 180 0.68 0.13 5.17
CA GLN A 180 1.21 -0.91 4.30
C GLN A 180 1.72 -0.34 2.97
N PHE A 181 1.02 0.65 2.43
CA PHE A 181 1.45 1.36 1.23
C PHE A 181 2.80 2.04 1.45
N ILE A 182 2.98 2.79 2.55
CA ILE A 182 4.26 3.45 2.89
C ILE A 182 5.38 2.41 3.04
N THR A 183 5.15 1.32 3.79
CA THR A 183 6.13 0.24 3.92
C THR A 183 6.51 -0.38 2.57
N LEU A 184 5.54 -0.56 1.67
CA LEU A 184 5.81 -1.07 0.33
C LEU A 184 6.53 -0.04 -0.55
N LEU A 185 6.23 1.25 -0.37
CA LEU A 185 6.90 2.33 -1.08
C LEU A 185 8.38 2.39 -0.69
N GLU A 186 8.70 2.35 0.61
CA GLU A 186 10.07 2.31 1.13
C GLU A 186 10.82 1.07 0.62
N TYR A 187 10.22 -0.11 0.74
CA TYR A 187 10.80 -1.35 0.22
C TYR A 187 11.08 -1.30 -1.29
N LYS A 188 10.17 -0.72 -2.07
CA LYS A 188 10.36 -0.56 -3.51
C LYS A 188 11.42 0.49 -3.82
N ALA A 189 11.48 1.54 -3.04
CA ALA A 189 12.51 2.57 -3.17
C ALA A 189 13.92 1.99 -3.04
N ASP A 190 14.15 1.11 -2.08
CA ASP A 190 15.42 0.39 -1.95
C ASP A 190 15.75 -0.45 -3.19
N LEU A 191 14.77 -1.16 -3.74
CA LEU A 191 14.95 -2.00 -4.93
C LEU A 191 15.22 -1.22 -6.23
N TYR A 192 14.73 0.00 -6.34
CA TYR A 192 14.81 0.79 -7.58
C TYR A 192 15.72 2.00 -7.47
N GLY A 193 16.38 2.22 -6.33
CA GLY A 193 17.27 3.35 -6.12
C GLY A 193 16.55 4.69 -6.07
N CYS A 194 15.32 4.73 -5.57
CA CYS A 194 14.54 5.94 -5.39
C CYS A 194 14.68 6.44 -3.95
N HIS A 195 14.77 7.77 -3.76
CA HIS A 195 14.70 8.35 -2.43
C HIS A 195 13.24 8.41 -1.96
N VAL A 196 12.94 7.99 -0.74
CA VAL A 196 11.62 8.14 -0.12
C VAL A 196 11.78 8.74 1.27
N ALA A 197 11.06 9.82 1.54
CA ALA A 197 11.00 10.42 2.87
C ALA A 197 9.56 10.77 3.26
N GLN A 198 9.28 10.67 4.55
CA GLN A 198 8.02 11.12 5.15
C GLN A 198 8.25 12.54 5.70
N VAL A 199 7.32 13.45 5.42
CA VAL A 199 7.38 14.85 5.84
C VAL A 199 6.21 15.18 6.76
N GLU A 200 6.37 16.21 7.57
CA GLU A 200 5.32 16.65 8.50
C GLU A 200 4.02 16.99 7.77
N ALA A 201 2.90 16.36 8.18
CA ALA A 201 1.59 16.51 7.56
C ALA A 201 0.85 17.79 7.97
N GLN A 202 1.25 18.42 9.10
CA GLN A 202 0.51 19.55 9.68
C GLN A 202 0.50 20.76 8.73
N GLY A 203 -0.69 21.21 8.32
CA GLY A 203 -0.88 22.43 7.54
C GLY A 203 -0.73 22.28 6.02
N THR A 204 -0.32 21.13 5.48
CA THR A 204 -0.14 20.93 4.02
C THR A 204 -1.36 21.30 3.19
N THR A 205 -2.56 21.04 3.70
CA THR A 205 -3.82 21.38 3.02
C THR A 205 -4.25 22.84 3.18
N LYS A 206 -3.68 23.59 4.15
CA LYS A 206 -4.03 24.96 4.44
C LYS A 206 -3.04 25.95 3.85
N GLU A 207 -1.78 25.63 3.88
CA GLU A 207 -0.70 26.45 3.36
C GLU A 207 -0.78 26.53 1.83
N CYS A 208 -0.65 27.70 1.27
CA CYS A 208 -0.63 27.89 -0.18
C CYS A 208 0.72 27.47 -0.74
N ALA A 209 0.72 26.48 -1.63
CA ALA A 209 1.94 25.96 -2.25
C ALA A 209 2.69 26.98 -3.12
N SER A 210 2.02 28.08 -3.52
CA SER A 210 2.65 29.14 -4.32
C SER A 210 3.33 30.23 -3.48
N CYS A 211 2.77 30.60 -2.31
CA CYS A 211 3.28 31.74 -1.55
C CYS A 211 3.44 31.52 -0.04
N GLY A 212 3.12 30.33 0.47
CA GLY A 212 3.27 29.96 1.87
C GLY A 212 2.24 30.57 2.83
N VAL A 213 1.28 31.38 2.34
CA VAL A 213 0.25 31.97 3.21
C VAL A 213 -0.76 30.91 3.62
N GLU A 214 -1.04 30.84 4.92
CA GLU A 214 -2.04 29.93 5.45
C GLU A 214 -3.47 30.42 5.10
N THR A 215 -4.29 29.52 4.56
CA THR A 215 -5.68 29.77 4.21
C THR A 215 -6.60 28.89 5.05
N GLU A 216 -7.67 29.50 5.59
CA GLU A 216 -8.68 28.75 6.34
C GLU A 216 -9.82 28.29 5.40
N ASN A 217 -9.68 27.10 4.81
CA ASN A 217 -10.73 26.50 4.02
C ASN A 217 -11.38 25.34 4.78
N PRO A 218 -12.73 25.30 4.85
CA PRO A 218 -13.44 24.15 5.41
C PRO A 218 -13.07 22.84 4.70
N ILE A 219 -13.12 21.73 5.44
CA ILE A 219 -12.71 20.40 4.93
C ILE A 219 -13.50 19.97 3.69
N TRP A 220 -14.76 20.42 3.53
CA TRP A 220 -15.61 20.09 2.38
C TRP A 220 -15.36 20.93 1.13
N VAL A 221 -14.56 22.00 1.24
CA VAL A 221 -14.15 22.82 0.08
C VAL A 221 -12.96 22.11 -0.57
N ARG A 222 -13.12 21.72 -1.82
CA ARG A 222 -12.13 20.95 -2.57
C ARG A 222 -11.17 21.81 -3.39
N GLU A 223 -11.52 23.06 -3.58
CA GLU A 223 -10.73 24.04 -4.31
C GLU A 223 -9.89 24.84 -3.32
N HIS A 224 -8.59 24.92 -3.57
CA HIS A 224 -7.70 25.84 -2.89
C HIS A 224 -7.67 27.15 -3.69
N SER A 225 -8.03 28.25 -3.05
CA SER A 225 -7.95 29.60 -3.63
C SER A 225 -7.25 30.50 -2.63
N CYS A 226 -6.09 31.02 -3.02
CA CYS A 226 -5.27 31.85 -2.15
C CYS A 226 -5.64 33.34 -2.28
N PRO A 227 -6.11 33.99 -1.20
CA PRO A 227 -6.47 35.41 -1.25
C PRO A 227 -5.26 36.34 -1.37
N SER A 228 -4.05 35.82 -1.08
CA SER A 228 -2.82 36.66 -1.10
C SER A 228 -2.18 36.73 -2.49
N CYS A 229 -2.07 35.58 -3.20
CA CYS A 229 -1.38 35.53 -4.49
C CYS A 229 -2.29 35.15 -5.66
N GLY A 230 -3.57 34.78 -5.42
CA GLY A 230 -4.52 34.37 -6.46
C GLY A 230 -4.29 32.97 -7.03
N PHE A 231 -3.44 32.15 -6.39
CA PHE A 231 -3.23 30.78 -6.82
C PHE A 231 -4.49 29.93 -6.56
N GLU A 232 -4.93 29.21 -7.59
CA GLU A 232 -6.09 28.34 -7.54
C GLU A 232 -5.74 26.94 -8.07
N CYS A 233 -6.12 25.90 -7.32
CA CYS A 233 -5.95 24.51 -7.73
C CYS A 233 -6.86 23.58 -6.91
N ASP A 234 -6.86 22.29 -7.22
CA ASP A 234 -7.44 21.28 -6.33
C ASP A 234 -6.71 21.28 -4.99
N ARG A 235 -7.43 21.11 -3.88
CA ARG A 235 -6.88 21.13 -2.53
C ARG A 235 -5.86 20.02 -2.27
N ASP A 236 -6.10 18.81 -2.80
CA ASP A 236 -5.20 17.69 -2.62
C ASP A 236 -3.95 17.87 -3.50
N ALA A 237 -4.08 18.55 -4.66
CA ALA A 237 -2.94 18.99 -5.45
C ALA A 237 -2.07 20.01 -4.70
N ASN A 238 -2.70 20.99 -4.03
CA ASN A 238 -1.98 21.95 -3.18
C ASN A 238 -1.21 21.22 -2.06
N ALA A 239 -1.85 20.27 -1.39
CA ALA A 239 -1.23 19.46 -0.35
C ALA A 239 -0.01 18.69 -0.88
N ALA A 240 -0.16 18.00 -2.01
CA ALA A 240 0.93 17.27 -2.64
C ALA A 240 2.11 18.16 -3.05
N MET A 241 1.85 19.39 -3.52
CA MET A 241 2.91 20.38 -3.81
C MET A 241 3.64 20.82 -2.53
N ASN A 242 2.90 21.04 -1.44
CA ASN A 242 3.51 21.38 -0.14
C ASN A 242 4.36 20.22 0.40
N VAL A 243 3.89 18.97 0.25
CA VAL A 243 4.67 17.77 0.60
C VAL A 243 5.99 17.74 -0.17
N LEU A 244 5.96 18.01 -1.49
CA LEU A 244 7.16 18.06 -2.31
C LEU A 244 8.14 19.14 -1.80
N GLN A 245 7.64 20.35 -1.52
CA GLN A 245 8.47 21.46 -1.05
C GLN A 245 9.11 21.16 0.30
N ARG A 246 8.37 20.59 1.24
CA ARG A 246 8.87 20.20 2.56
C ARG A 246 9.95 19.13 2.45
N GLY A 247 9.78 18.15 1.55
CA GLY A 247 10.77 17.11 1.33
C GLY A 247 12.13 17.62 0.85
N PHE A 248 12.20 18.81 0.27
CA PHE A 248 13.46 19.48 -0.08
C PHE A 248 13.96 20.44 0.99
N ALA A 249 13.15 20.76 1.99
CA ALA A 249 13.51 21.72 3.05
C ALA A 249 14.09 21.02 4.29
N GLU A 250 13.86 19.72 4.45
CA GLU A 250 14.41 18.87 5.50
C GLU A 250 15.78 18.29 5.08
#